data_bc386a92f3c376483742bb390474c16e
#
_entry.id   bc386a92f3c376483742bb390474c16e
#
_cell.length_a   1.000
_cell.length_b   1.000
_cell.length_c   1.000
_cell.angle_alpha   90.00
_cell.angle_beta   90.00
_cell.angle_gamma   90.00
#
_symmetry.space_group_name_H-M   'P 1'
#
loop_
_entity.id
_entity.type
_entity.pdbx_description
1 polymer ?
#
loop_
_entity_poly.entity_id
_entity_poly.type
_entity_poly.pdbx_seq_one_letter_code
_entity_poly.pdbx_strand_id
1 'polypeptide(L)'
;MERNFILSRGELDTPCILREPDCGMPLRVVLEVHGFGGSMRDPLLDSIAEEMAMFGSVVLRFDLPAHGENLEDVMSLQNCVQTLLDVAEYAYEQYPKLEELCIFASDFGAYVVLSAMHELQELPHRVRLVIQEPCMQMDQTVLDMARVSLVTLEAMEWAVVPGERPIGITYSFFEELRDNSTLASYPIPFLILRGDCGCGSDLADIQLLRSLNDRSRLVLIPSGPESRDVVLDLTRDWFEFEQVLLTEAY
;
A
#
# COMPACT_ATOMS: atom_id res chain seq x y z
N MET A 1 11.82 12.54 -14.67
CA MET A 1 10.99 13.79 -14.55
C MET A 1 9.83 13.52 -13.61
N GLU A 2 9.42 14.50 -12.77
CA GLU A 2 8.27 14.33 -11.88
C GLU A 2 7.15 15.31 -12.21
N ARG A 3 5.89 14.87 -12.15
CA ARG A 3 4.70 15.75 -12.36
C ARG A 3 3.56 15.35 -11.43
N ASN A 4 2.83 16.36 -10.95
CA ASN A 4 1.57 16.19 -10.22
C ASN A 4 0.39 16.31 -11.20
N PHE A 5 -0.65 15.52 -10.97
CA PHE A 5 -1.89 15.58 -11.73
C PHE A 5 -3.06 14.99 -10.93
N ILE A 6 -4.26 15.23 -11.39
CA ILE A 6 -5.46 14.59 -10.85
C ILE A 6 -5.94 13.57 -11.89
N LEU A 7 -6.08 12.32 -11.45
CA LEU A 7 -6.69 11.27 -12.24
C LEU A 7 -8.19 11.24 -11.93
N SER A 8 -9.00 11.66 -12.90
CA SER A 8 -10.46 11.62 -12.78
C SER A 8 -11.00 10.36 -13.45
N ARG A 9 -11.58 9.45 -12.68
CA ARG A 9 -12.23 8.24 -13.16
C ARG A 9 -13.54 7.99 -12.43
N GLY A 10 -14.61 7.81 -13.21
CA GLY A 10 -15.95 7.70 -12.63
C GLY A 10 -16.30 8.93 -11.81
N GLU A 11 -16.58 8.71 -10.53
CA GLU A 11 -16.90 9.76 -9.56
C GLU A 11 -15.69 10.13 -8.67
N LEU A 12 -14.54 9.49 -8.87
CA LEU A 12 -13.36 9.70 -8.03
C LEU A 12 -12.33 10.60 -8.74
N ASP A 13 -11.85 11.58 -7.99
CA ASP A 13 -10.72 12.46 -8.35
C ASP A 13 -9.53 12.11 -7.46
N THR A 14 -8.53 11.46 -8.05
CA THR A 14 -7.36 10.97 -7.31
C THR A 14 -6.14 11.83 -7.58
N PRO A 15 -5.62 12.56 -6.59
CA PRO A 15 -4.33 13.25 -6.69
C PRO A 15 -3.20 12.23 -6.86
N CYS A 16 -2.34 12.46 -7.87
CA CYS A 16 -1.26 11.57 -8.22
C CYS A 16 0.06 12.32 -8.44
N ILE A 17 1.16 11.63 -8.15
CA ILE A 17 2.51 12.03 -8.54
C ILE A 17 3.07 10.94 -9.46
N LEU A 18 3.44 11.32 -10.67
CA LEU A 18 4.12 10.45 -11.62
C LEU A 18 5.60 10.82 -11.65
N ARG A 19 6.48 9.85 -11.41
CA ARG A 19 7.91 9.97 -11.65
C ARG A 19 8.34 9.02 -12.76
N GLU A 20 8.88 9.59 -13.82
CA GLU A 20 9.40 8.83 -14.96
C GLU A 20 10.92 8.66 -14.86
N PRO A 21 11.48 7.54 -15.36
CA PRO A 21 12.92 7.38 -15.46
C PRO A 21 13.53 8.42 -16.43
N ASP A 22 14.80 8.74 -16.21
CA ASP A 22 15.49 9.76 -17.02
C ASP A 22 15.74 9.32 -18.45
N CYS A 23 15.77 8.02 -18.72
CA CYS A 23 16.01 7.47 -20.06
C CYS A 23 15.36 6.08 -20.23
N GLY A 24 15.09 5.77 -21.48
CA GLY A 24 14.51 4.47 -21.85
C GLY A 24 12.98 4.46 -21.85
N MET A 25 12.43 3.34 -22.30
CA MET A 25 10.99 3.08 -22.22
C MET A 25 10.77 2.14 -21.03
N PRO A 26 9.95 2.52 -20.05
CA PRO A 26 9.74 1.69 -18.88
C PRO A 26 9.01 0.40 -19.25
N LEU A 27 9.52 -0.72 -18.75
CA LEU A 27 8.86 -2.03 -18.83
C LEU A 27 8.17 -2.40 -17.52
N ARG A 28 8.37 -1.58 -16.48
CA ARG A 28 7.84 -1.79 -15.13
C ARG A 28 7.20 -0.51 -14.62
N VAL A 29 6.06 -0.65 -13.96
CA VAL A 29 5.49 0.39 -13.11
C VAL A 29 5.58 -0.02 -11.64
N VAL A 30 5.86 0.95 -10.79
CA VAL A 30 5.75 0.81 -9.33
C VAL A 30 4.61 1.70 -8.85
N LEU A 31 3.61 1.10 -8.21
CA LEU A 31 2.57 1.82 -7.49
C LEU A 31 2.95 1.88 -6.02
N GLU A 32 2.82 3.05 -5.41
CA GLU A 32 3.11 3.24 -4.00
C GLU A 32 1.85 3.67 -3.25
N VAL A 33 1.47 2.86 -2.26
CA VAL A 33 0.24 3.02 -1.48
C VAL A 33 0.58 3.30 -0.02
N HIS A 34 0.27 4.51 0.44
CA HIS A 34 0.56 4.96 1.79
C HIS A 34 -0.32 4.30 2.85
N GLY A 35 0.08 4.39 4.13
CA GLY A 35 -0.67 3.92 5.29
C GLY A 35 -1.81 4.86 5.71
N PHE A 36 -2.57 4.45 6.74
CA PHE A 36 -3.66 5.25 7.30
C PHE A 36 -3.12 6.58 7.88
N GLY A 37 -3.74 7.68 7.49
CA GLY A 37 -3.28 9.02 7.89
C GLY A 37 -2.03 9.52 7.13
N GLY A 38 -1.47 8.70 6.23
CA GLY A 38 -0.34 9.06 5.37
C GLY A 38 -0.74 9.84 4.12
N SER A 39 0.20 9.99 3.19
CA SER A 39 -0.04 10.61 1.89
C SER A 39 0.99 10.15 0.84
N MET A 40 0.71 10.44 -0.42
CA MET A 40 1.65 10.24 -1.54
C MET A 40 2.97 11.02 -1.38
N ARG A 41 3.06 11.94 -0.40
CA ARG A 41 4.25 12.73 -0.08
C ARG A 41 5.06 12.19 1.10
N ASP A 42 4.77 10.96 1.54
CA ASP A 42 5.56 10.31 2.57
C ASP A 42 7.05 10.26 2.15
N PRO A 43 7.99 10.66 3.04
CA PRO A 43 9.40 10.67 2.71
C PRO A 43 9.99 9.30 2.33
N LEU A 44 9.46 8.19 2.86
CA LEU A 44 9.89 6.86 2.47
C LEU A 44 9.45 6.55 1.04
N LEU A 45 8.19 6.84 0.70
CA LEU A 45 7.66 6.66 -0.65
C LEU A 45 8.45 7.51 -1.66
N ASP A 46 8.79 8.77 -1.32
CA ASP A 46 9.61 9.60 -2.19
C ASP A 46 11.00 8.99 -2.46
N SER A 47 11.62 8.36 -1.45
CA SER A 47 12.91 7.70 -1.61
C SER A 47 12.81 6.43 -2.46
N ILE A 48 11.75 5.63 -2.27
CA ILE A 48 11.50 4.44 -3.10
C ILE A 48 11.27 4.88 -4.55
N ALA A 49 10.45 5.92 -4.78
CA ALA A 49 10.20 6.45 -6.10
C ALA A 49 11.45 6.95 -6.81
N GLU A 50 12.35 7.62 -6.08
CA GLU A 50 13.63 8.07 -6.64
C GLU A 50 14.50 6.89 -7.06
N GLU A 51 14.66 5.92 -6.19
CA GLU A 51 15.48 4.74 -6.45
C GLU A 51 14.91 3.91 -7.60
N MET A 52 13.60 3.61 -7.60
CA MET A 52 12.98 2.82 -8.65
C MET A 52 13.03 3.50 -10.02
N ALA A 53 12.92 4.84 -10.06
CA ALA A 53 13.10 5.59 -11.31
C ALA A 53 14.54 5.53 -11.83
N MET A 54 15.56 5.52 -10.96
CA MET A 54 16.96 5.30 -11.37
C MET A 54 17.17 3.91 -11.99
N PHE A 55 16.40 2.90 -11.56
CA PHE A 55 16.41 1.54 -12.13
C PHE A 55 15.46 1.39 -13.33
N GLY A 56 14.97 2.50 -13.90
CA GLY A 56 14.22 2.49 -15.16
C GLY A 56 12.73 2.19 -15.02
N SER A 57 12.19 2.18 -13.79
CA SER A 57 10.75 2.03 -13.55
C SER A 57 10.04 3.38 -13.65
N VAL A 58 8.78 3.37 -14.12
CA VAL A 58 7.87 4.49 -13.87
C VAL A 58 7.23 4.30 -12.50
N VAL A 59 7.10 5.36 -11.71
CA VAL A 59 6.53 5.30 -10.37
C VAL A 59 5.31 6.19 -10.28
N LEU A 60 4.22 5.66 -9.74
CA LEU A 60 2.98 6.37 -9.45
C LEU A 60 2.70 6.31 -7.95
N ARG A 61 2.63 7.49 -7.35
CA ARG A 61 2.16 7.71 -5.97
C ARG A 61 0.82 8.40 -6.03
N PHE A 62 -0.08 8.09 -5.14
CA PHE A 62 -1.42 8.67 -5.13
C PHE A 62 -1.99 8.72 -3.71
N ASP A 63 -2.93 9.63 -3.49
CA ASP A 63 -3.63 9.74 -2.22
C ASP A 63 -4.93 8.94 -2.25
N LEU A 64 -5.07 8.03 -1.29
CA LEU A 64 -6.32 7.32 -1.05
C LEU A 64 -7.45 8.30 -0.65
N PRO A 65 -8.73 7.95 -0.84
CA PRO A 65 -9.86 8.75 -0.36
C PRO A 65 -9.70 9.21 1.09
N ALA A 66 -10.04 10.45 1.39
CA ALA A 66 -9.92 11.13 2.67
C ALA A 66 -8.48 11.34 3.18
N HIS A 67 -7.46 11.05 2.39
CA HIS A 67 -6.05 11.21 2.77
C HIS A 67 -5.34 12.29 1.93
N GLY A 68 -4.24 12.82 2.45
CA GLY A 68 -3.35 13.73 1.75
C GLY A 68 -4.06 14.90 1.08
N GLU A 69 -3.92 15.03 -0.23
CA GLU A 69 -4.56 16.06 -1.07
C GLU A 69 -5.92 15.60 -1.66
N ASN A 70 -6.32 14.33 -1.41
CA ASN A 70 -7.62 13.83 -1.87
C ASN A 70 -8.75 14.46 -1.04
N LEU A 71 -9.64 15.19 -1.73
CA LEU A 71 -10.73 15.94 -1.10
C LEU A 71 -11.99 15.11 -0.86
N GLU A 72 -11.99 13.85 -1.25
CA GLU A 72 -13.10 12.93 -0.91
C GLU A 72 -13.21 12.81 0.61
N ASP A 73 -14.35 13.22 1.15
CA ASP A 73 -14.54 13.26 2.61
C ASP A 73 -15.04 11.93 3.18
N VAL A 74 -15.57 11.05 2.32
CA VAL A 74 -16.13 9.76 2.73
C VAL A 74 -15.15 8.65 2.39
N MET A 75 -14.59 8.05 3.41
CA MET A 75 -13.73 6.90 3.26
C MET A 75 -14.55 5.61 3.22
N SER A 76 -14.32 4.79 2.20
CA SER A 76 -14.78 3.41 2.13
C SER A 76 -13.66 2.51 1.61
N LEU A 77 -13.67 1.24 2.00
CA LEU A 77 -12.70 0.27 1.50
C LEU A 77 -12.89 0.08 -0.01
N GLN A 78 -14.13 0.05 -0.47
CA GLN A 78 -14.46 -0.07 -1.89
C GLN A 78 -13.87 1.08 -2.71
N ASN A 79 -13.98 2.34 -2.25
CA ASN A 79 -13.40 3.48 -2.95
C ASN A 79 -11.86 3.43 -2.93
N CYS A 80 -11.25 2.98 -1.84
CA CYS A 80 -9.79 2.81 -1.77
C CYS A 80 -9.29 1.74 -2.76
N VAL A 81 -9.98 0.61 -2.85
CA VAL A 81 -9.69 -0.45 -3.83
C VAL A 81 -9.89 0.07 -5.26
N GLN A 82 -11.00 0.76 -5.54
CA GLN A 82 -11.25 1.32 -6.86
C GLN A 82 -10.18 2.34 -7.27
N THR A 83 -9.77 3.22 -6.35
CA THR A 83 -8.67 4.17 -6.57
C THR A 83 -7.38 3.46 -6.99
N LEU A 84 -6.99 2.39 -6.29
CA LEU A 84 -5.81 1.60 -6.65
C LEU A 84 -5.93 0.99 -8.04
N LEU A 85 -7.09 0.41 -8.39
CA LEU A 85 -7.32 -0.20 -9.70
C LEU A 85 -7.32 0.84 -10.81
N ASP A 86 -7.93 2.00 -10.60
CA ASP A 86 -7.95 3.10 -11.57
C ASP A 86 -6.54 3.63 -11.87
N VAL A 87 -5.68 3.72 -10.84
CA VAL A 87 -4.27 4.13 -11.02
C VAL A 87 -3.48 3.05 -11.75
N ALA A 88 -3.73 1.76 -11.47
CA ALA A 88 -3.10 0.66 -12.20
C ALA A 88 -3.51 0.67 -13.68
N GLU A 89 -4.79 0.80 -13.99
CA GLU A 89 -5.28 0.91 -15.37
C GLU A 89 -4.69 2.12 -16.09
N TYR A 90 -4.64 3.28 -15.44
CA TYR A 90 -4.00 4.47 -16.00
C TYR A 90 -2.55 4.20 -16.39
N ALA A 91 -1.78 3.49 -15.55
CA ALA A 91 -0.40 3.14 -15.87
C ALA A 91 -0.31 2.33 -17.15
N TYR A 92 -1.17 1.35 -17.35
CA TYR A 92 -1.19 0.54 -18.58
C TYR A 92 -1.61 1.32 -19.82
N GLU A 93 -2.56 2.24 -19.69
CA GLU A 93 -2.97 3.10 -20.79
C GLU A 93 -1.84 4.04 -21.25
N GLN A 94 -1.08 4.58 -20.29
CA GLN A 94 0.04 5.47 -20.59
C GLN A 94 1.27 4.73 -21.10
N TYR A 95 1.50 3.50 -20.63
CA TYR A 95 2.69 2.71 -20.91
C TYR A 95 2.32 1.31 -21.43
N PRO A 96 1.85 1.18 -22.68
CA PRO A 96 1.30 -0.08 -23.21
C PRO A 96 2.35 -1.20 -23.40
N LYS A 97 3.61 -0.93 -23.09
CA LYS A 97 4.70 -1.92 -23.13
C LYS A 97 5.13 -2.39 -21.74
N LEU A 98 4.38 -2.03 -20.70
CA LEU A 98 4.64 -2.55 -19.37
C LEU A 98 4.52 -4.08 -19.36
N GLU A 99 5.46 -4.74 -18.71
CA GLU A 99 5.51 -6.18 -18.50
C GLU A 99 5.26 -6.57 -17.04
N GLU A 100 5.57 -5.66 -16.12
CA GLU A 100 5.47 -5.89 -14.68
C GLU A 100 4.77 -4.74 -13.95
N LEU A 101 3.89 -5.13 -13.03
CA LEU A 101 3.29 -4.28 -12.01
C LEU A 101 3.93 -4.60 -10.66
N CYS A 102 4.69 -3.66 -10.11
CA CYS A 102 5.22 -3.73 -8.77
C CYS A 102 4.38 -2.83 -7.86
N ILE A 103 4.09 -3.28 -6.64
CA ILE A 103 3.34 -2.50 -5.67
C ILE A 103 4.10 -2.48 -4.36
N PHE A 104 4.42 -1.28 -3.86
CA PHE A 104 4.85 -1.06 -2.49
C PHE A 104 3.68 -0.50 -1.70
N ALA A 105 3.35 -1.12 -0.57
CA ALA A 105 2.24 -0.68 0.24
C ALA A 105 2.56 -0.78 1.73
N SER A 106 2.18 0.22 2.51
CA SER A 106 2.41 0.26 3.95
C SER A 106 1.10 0.29 4.74
N ASP A 107 1.08 -0.37 5.91
CA ASP A 107 -0.01 -0.32 6.89
C ASP A 107 -1.41 -0.56 6.24
N PHE A 108 -2.30 0.45 6.28
CA PHE A 108 -3.61 0.42 5.63
C PHE A 108 -3.52 0.25 4.11
N GLY A 109 -2.51 0.84 3.46
CA GLY A 109 -2.28 0.63 2.03
C GLY A 109 -2.04 -0.84 1.69
N ALA A 110 -1.33 -1.58 2.56
CA ALA A 110 -1.17 -3.01 2.40
C ALA A 110 -2.50 -3.77 2.54
N TYR A 111 -3.37 -3.34 3.47
CA TYR A 111 -4.72 -3.89 3.60
C TYR A 111 -5.56 -3.67 2.33
N VAL A 112 -5.52 -2.46 1.76
CA VAL A 112 -6.21 -2.12 0.50
C VAL A 112 -5.70 -2.99 -0.66
N VAL A 113 -4.38 -3.14 -0.81
CA VAL A 113 -3.78 -3.95 -1.88
C VAL A 113 -4.17 -5.43 -1.74
N LEU A 114 -4.11 -5.98 -0.52
CA LEU A 114 -4.51 -7.37 -0.28
C LEU A 114 -6.02 -7.59 -0.53
N SER A 115 -6.85 -6.57 -0.27
CA SER A 115 -8.29 -6.59 -0.56
C SER A 115 -8.59 -6.56 -2.06
N ALA A 116 -7.74 -5.88 -2.86
CA ALA A 116 -7.85 -5.78 -4.32
C ALA A 116 -7.16 -6.93 -5.08
N MET A 117 -6.65 -7.93 -4.37
CA MET A 117 -5.72 -8.90 -4.96
C MET A 117 -6.37 -9.77 -6.04
N HIS A 118 -7.67 -10.04 -5.92
CA HIS A 118 -8.39 -10.80 -6.95
C HIS A 118 -8.38 -10.06 -8.29
N GLU A 119 -8.71 -8.77 -8.28
CA GLU A 119 -8.77 -7.90 -9.46
C GLU A 119 -7.37 -7.65 -10.04
N LEU A 120 -6.39 -7.41 -9.17
CA LEU A 120 -4.99 -7.20 -9.59
C LEU A 120 -4.38 -8.41 -10.30
N GLN A 121 -4.81 -9.63 -9.95
CA GLN A 121 -4.32 -10.85 -10.59
C GLN A 121 -4.93 -11.09 -11.98
N GLU A 122 -6.09 -10.50 -12.27
CA GLU A 122 -6.71 -10.57 -13.59
C GLU A 122 -6.05 -9.64 -14.61
N LEU A 123 -5.21 -8.71 -14.14
CA LEU A 123 -4.42 -7.85 -15.02
C LEU A 123 -3.43 -8.70 -15.83
N PRO A 124 -3.18 -8.35 -17.12
CA PRO A 124 -2.39 -9.19 -18.03
C PRO A 124 -0.88 -9.21 -17.75
N HIS A 125 -0.44 -8.71 -16.62
CA HIS A 125 0.97 -8.49 -16.29
C HIS A 125 1.37 -9.25 -15.02
N ARG A 126 2.68 -9.47 -14.89
CA ARG A 126 3.24 -10.05 -13.67
C ARG A 126 3.15 -9.06 -12.52
N VAL A 127 2.53 -9.49 -11.43
CA VAL A 127 2.43 -8.67 -10.20
C VAL A 127 3.49 -9.08 -9.20
N ARG A 128 4.20 -8.10 -8.62
CA ARG A 128 5.09 -8.27 -7.47
C ARG A 128 4.67 -7.31 -6.36
N LEU A 129 4.74 -7.75 -5.13
CA LEU A 129 4.25 -6.98 -4.00
C LEU A 129 5.28 -6.93 -2.88
N VAL A 130 5.48 -5.74 -2.32
CA VAL A 130 6.15 -5.50 -1.04
C VAL A 130 5.13 -4.85 -0.10
N ILE A 131 4.89 -5.47 1.04
CA ILE A 131 4.03 -4.91 2.09
C ILE A 131 4.85 -4.64 3.34
N GLN A 132 4.78 -3.41 3.83
CA GLN A 132 5.47 -2.97 5.03
C GLN A 132 4.46 -2.76 6.16
N GLU A 133 4.74 -3.31 7.34
CA GLU A 133 3.89 -3.20 8.53
C GLU A 133 2.40 -3.45 8.24
N PRO A 134 2.03 -4.53 7.51
CA PRO A 134 0.64 -4.72 7.13
C PRO A 134 -0.25 -4.87 8.36
N CYS A 135 -1.39 -4.17 8.35
CA CYS A 135 -2.40 -4.25 9.40
C CYS A 135 -3.49 -5.26 9.01
N MET A 136 -3.56 -6.42 9.68
CA MET A 136 -4.54 -7.47 9.37
C MET A 136 -5.89 -7.28 10.08
N GLN A 137 -5.90 -6.57 11.22
CA GLN A 137 -7.08 -6.29 12.03
C GLN A 137 -7.45 -4.80 11.93
N MET A 138 -7.70 -4.36 10.69
CA MET A 138 -7.89 -2.93 10.41
C MET A 138 -9.17 -2.38 11.05
N ASP A 139 -10.21 -3.20 11.20
CA ASP A 139 -11.45 -2.87 11.90
C ASP A 139 -11.20 -2.48 13.36
N GLN A 140 -10.43 -3.26 14.11
CA GLN A 140 -10.06 -2.93 15.47
C GLN A 140 -9.12 -1.73 15.54
N THR A 141 -8.17 -1.67 14.61
CA THR A 141 -7.17 -0.59 14.55
C THR A 141 -7.82 0.79 14.37
N VAL A 142 -8.83 0.92 13.51
CA VAL A 142 -9.50 2.22 13.32
C VAL A 142 -10.29 2.66 14.54
N LEU A 143 -10.89 1.73 15.31
CA LEU A 143 -11.53 2.04 16.59
C LEU A 143 -10.53 2.56 17.61
N ASP A 144 -9.38 1.91 17.72
CA ASP A 144 -8.31 2.29 18.64
C ASP A 144 -7.72 3.66 18.28
N MET A 145 -7.48 3.92 17.00
CA MET A 145 -7.01 5.21 16.49
C MET A 145 -8.01 6.34 16.73
N ALA A 146 -9.30 6.08 16.54
CA ALA A 146 -10.37 7.03 16.83
C ALA A 146 -10.68 7.15 18.33
N ARG A 147 -10.14 6.24 19.17
CA ARG A 147 -10.39 6.15 20.61
C ARG A 147 -11.86 6.01 20.95
N VAL A 148 -12.59 5.23 20.18
CA VAL A 148 -14.01 4.96 20.39
C VAL A 148 -14.26 3.46 20.51
N SER A 149 -15.31 3.08 21.24
CA SER A 149 -15.78 1.70 21.25
C SER A 149 -16.69 1.44 20.02
N LEU A 150 -16.82 0.18 19.64
CA LEU A 150 -17.77 -0.22 18.58
C LEU A 150 -19.20 0.26 18.88
N VAL A 151 -19.66 0.11 20.13
CA VAL A 151 -20.99 0.58 20.57
C VAL A 151 -21.15 2.09 20.38
N THR A 152 -20.08 2.85 20.63
CA THR A 152 -20.09 4.30 20.43
C THR A 152 -20.15 4.64 18.94
N LEU A 153 -19.33 3.99 18.10
CA LEU A 153 -19.34 4.23 16.67
C LEU A 153 -20.69 3.87 16.04
N GLU A 154 -21.28 2.72 16.44
CA GLU A 154 -22.59 2.30 15.98
C GLU A 154 -23.70 3.31 16.36
N ALA A 155 -23.66 3.81 17.60
CA ALA A 155 -24.67 4.76 18.07
C ALA A 155 -24.54 6.16 17.45
N MET A 156 -23.31 6.59 17.12
CA MET A 156 -23.01 7.90 16.55
C MET A 156 -22.95 7.90 15.03
N GLU A 157 -22.87 6.72 14.41
CA GLU A 157 -22.70 6.46 12.99
C GLU A 157 -21.38 6.97 12.39
N TRP A 158 -20.61 7.76 13.13
CA TRP A 158 -19.30 8.26 12.70
C TRP A 158 -18.38 8.60 13.87
N ALA A 159 -17.08 8.63 13.61
CA ALA A 159 -16.04 9.11 14.50
C ALA A 159 -14.90 9.77 13.69
N VAL A 160 -13.94 10.39 14.39
CA VAL A 160 -12.79 11.03 13.77
C VAL A 160 -11.51 10.41 14.30
N VAL A 161 -10.65 9.96 13.41
CA VAL A 161 -9.26 9.62 13.73
C VAL A 161 -8.46 10.92 13.71
N PRO A 162 -7.84 11.31 14.85
CA PRO A 162 -7.04 12.53 14.93
C PRO A 162 -5.72 12.37 14.17
N GLY A 163 -5.22 13.43 13.53
CA GLY A 163 -3.97 13.47 12.79
C GLY A 163 -3.70 14.87 12.28
N GLU A 164 -2.67 15.04 11.44
CA GLU A 164 -2.42 16.31 10.74
C GLU A 164 -3.63 16.71 9.91
N ARG A 165 -4.18 15.76 9.18
CA ARG A 165 -5.51 15.83 8.60
C ARG A 165 -6.40 14.84 9.36
N PRO A 166 -7.44 15.31 10.09
CA PRO A 166 -8.40 14.43 10.73
C PRO A 166 -9.19 13.63 9.68
N ILE A 167 -9.35 12.33 9.90
CA ILE A 167 -10.06 11.44 8.99
C ILE A 167 -11.37 10.98 9.61
N GLY A 168 -12.47 11.25 8.91
CA GLY A 168 -13.78 10.73 9.29
C GLY A 168 -13.91 9.24 8.98
N ILE A 169 -14.32 8.44 9.96
CA ILE A 169 -14.67 7.04 9.77
C ILE A 169 -16.16 6.85 10.07
N THR A 170 -16.84 6.09 9.24
CA THR A 170 -18.25 5.77 9.43
C THR A 170 -18.42 4.36 10.01
N TYR A 171 -19.57 4.07 10.57
CA TYR A 171 -19.93 2.70 10.96
C TYR A 171 -19.94 1.76 9.73
N SER A 172 -20.40 2.24 8.58
CA SER A 172 -20.39 1.48 7.32
C SER A 172 -18.95 1.11 6.90
N PHE A 173 -17.99 2.04 6.99
CA PHE A 173 -16.58 1.73 6.71
C PHE A 173 -16.03 0.66 7.66
N PHE A 174 -16.37 0.75 8.97
CA PHE A 174 -16.00 -0.27 9.93
C PHE A 174 -16.57 -1.66 9.53
N GLU A 175 -17.83 -1.71 9.09
CA GLU A 175 -18.45 -2.97 8.63
C GLU A 175 -17.73 -3.54 7.40
N GLU A 176 -17.36 -2.71 6.43
CA GLU A 176 -16.56 -3.12 5.27
C GLU A 176 -15.23 -3.77 5.72
N LEU A 177 -14.53 -3.16 6.68
CA LEU A 177 -13.27 -3.70 7.20
C LEU A 177 -13.47 -5.02 7.96
N ARG A 178 -14.48 -5.11 8.81
CA ARG A 178 -14.80 -6.31 9.59
C ARG A 178 -15.19 -7.50 8.72
N ASP A 179 -15.97 -7.23 7.66
CA ASP A 179 -16.48 -8.26 6.77
C ASP A 179 -15.47 -8.67 5.69
N ASN A 180 -14.36 -7.95 5.57
CA ASN A 180 -13.27 -8.24 4.66
C ASN A 180 -12.09 -8.90 5.40
N SER A 181 -11.59 -10.01 4.90
CA SER A 181 -10.43 -10.70 5.46
C SER A 181 -9.27 -10.72 4.47
N THR A 182 -8.14 -10.17 4.89
CA THR A 182 -6.88 -10.21 4.13
C THR A 182 -5.98 -11.38 4.50
N LEU A 183 -6.39 -12.22 5.46
CA LEU A 183 -5.71 -13.48 5.78
C LEU A 183 -6.15 -14.57 4.81
N ALA A 184 -5.56 -14.56 3.62
CA ALA A 184 -5.88 -15.48 2.54
C ALA A 184 -4.62 -16.00 1.82
N SER A 185 -4.79 -17.00 0.95
CA SER A 185 -3.73 -17.44 0.04
C SER A 185 -3.77 -16.63 -1.24
N TYR A 186 -2.64 -16.10 -1.63
CA TYR A 186 -2.46 -15.29 -2.84
C TYR A 186 -1.49 -15.98 -3.79
N PRO A 187 -1.80 -16.13 -5.08
CA PRO A 187 -0.95 -16.87 -6.03
C PRO A 187 0.28 -16.08 -6.52
N ILE A 188 0.55 -14.92 -5.95
CA ILE A 188 1.69 -14.07 -6.30
C ILE A 188 2.79 -14.14 -5.23
N PRO A 189 4.06 -13.94 -5.61
CA PRO A 189 5.12 -13.76 -4.63
C PRO A 189 5.04 -12.38 -3.99
N PHE A 190 5.23 -12.29 -2.66
CA PHE A 190 5.33 -11.00 -1.99
C PHE A 190 6.31 -11.01 -0.82
N LEU A 191 6.87 -9.85 -0.56
CA LEU A 191 7.77 -9.60 0.55
C LEU A 191 7.01 -8.87 1.66
N ILE A 192 7.11 -9.38 2.88
CA ILE A 192 6.57 -8.77 4.09
C ILE A 192 7.73 -8.16 4.86
N LEU A 193 7.68 -6.86 5.08
CA LEU A 193 8.64 -6.11 5.89
C LEU A 193 7.99 -5.73 7.21
N ARG A 194 8.59 -6.11 8.34
CA ARG A 194 8.09 -5.79 9.67
C ARG A 194 9.21 -5.33 10.59
N GLY A 195 9.01 -4.21 11.28
CA GLY A 195 9.90 -3.75 12.33
C GLY A 195 9.90 -4.67 13.55
N ASP A 196 11.01 -4.79 14.22
CA ASP A 196 11.17 -5.59 15.42
C ASP A 196 10.38 -5.06 16.63
N CYS A 197 10.07 -3.76 16.64
CA CYS A 197 9.25 -3.08 17.66
C CYS A 197 7.77 -2.95 17.28
N GLY A 198 7.35 -3.49 16.17
CA GLY A 198 6.07 -3.49 15.48
C GLY A 198 4.92 -2.71 16.10
N CYS A 199 4.58 -1.59 15.46
CA CYS A 199 3.25 -0.98 15.57
C CYS A 199 2.41 -1.65 14.47
N GLY A 200 1.28 -2.24 14.75
CA GLY A 200 0.47 -2.88 13.71
C GLY A 200 -0.01 -4.26 14.14
N SER A 201 -0.29 -5.12 13.19
CA SER A 201 -0.80 -6.47 13.46
C SER A 201 0.09 -7.30 14.37
N ASP A 202 -0.51 -8.20 15.12
CA ASP A 202 0.22 -9.19 15.89
C ASP A 202 1.18 -9.97 14.96
N LEU A 203 2.36 -10.28 15.46
CA LEU A 203 3.34 -11.10 14.74
C LEU A 203 2.73 -12.46 14.35
N ALA A 204 1.79 -12.98 15.13
CA ALA A 204 1.09 -14.23 14.84
C ALA A 204 0.26 -14.12 13.54
N ASP A 205 -0.44 -13.01 13.31
CA ASP A 205 -1.21 -12.79 12.07
C ASP A 205 -0.29 -12.66 10.86
N ILE A 206 0.83 -11.98 11.01
CA ILE A 206 1.85 -11.86 9.95
C ILE A 206 2.46 -13.23 9.61
N GLN A 207 2.77 -14.03 10.63
CA GLN A 207 3.28 -15.40 10.43
C GLN A 207 2.22 -16.30 9.78
N LEU A 208 0.95 -16.11 10.14
CA LEU A 208 -0.16 -16.84 9.52
C LEU A 208 -0.28 -16.44 8.04
N LEU A 209 -0.30 -15.14 7.71
CA LEU A 209 -0.31 -14.67 6.33
C LEU A 209 0.84 -15.28 5.53
N ARG A 210 2.06 -15.25 6.07
CA ARG A 210 3.23 -15.88 5.45
C ARG A 210 3.05 -17.38 5.26
N SER A 211 2.49 -18.09 6.24
CA SER A 211 2.30 -19.54 6.17
C SER A 211 1.24 -19.97 5.14
N LEU A 212 0.27 -19.12 4.86
CA LEU A 212 -0.73 -19.31 3.81
C LEU A 212 -0.16 -19.08 2.39
N ASN A 213 1.05 -18.53 2.30
CA ASN A 213 1.64 -18.07 1.05
C ASN A 213 3.09 -18.53 0.90
N ASP A 214 3.30 -19.75 0.38
CA ASP A 214 4.61 -20.39 0.26
C ASP A 214 5.66 -19.58 -0.51
N ARG A 215 5.22 -18.71 -1.41
CA ARG A 215 6.09 -17.84 -2.22
C ARG A 215 6.38 -16.51 -1.55
N SER A 216 5.78 -16.22 -0.39
CA SER A 216 6.06 -15.01 0.37
C SER A 216 7.28 -15.16 1.27
N ARG A 217 7.91 -14.03 1.58
CA ARG A 217 9.02 -13.94 2.54
C ARG A 217 8.70 -12.90 3.61
N LEU A 218 9.06 -13.20 4.84
CA LEU A 218 8.98 -12.28 5.96
C LEU A 218 10.39 -11.89 6.36
N VAL A 219 10.66 -10.59 6.41
CA VAL A 219 11.92 -10.02 6.90
C VAL A 219 11.62 -9.09 8.07
N LEU A 220 12.32 -9.28 9.17
CA LEU A 220 12.27 -8.40 10.33
C LEU A 220 13.29 -7.27 10.12
N ILE A 221 12.80 -6.03 10.17
CA ILE A 221 13.60 -4.82 10.03
C ILE A 221 14.04 -4.36 11.42
N PRO A 222 15.34 -4.21 11.69
CA PRO A 222 15.80 -3.71 12.98
C PRO A 222 15.36 -2.26 13.18
N SER A 223 14.96 -1.93 14.40
CA SER A 223 14.67 -0.53 14.76
C SER A 223 15.95 0.29 14.78
N GLY A 224 15.90 1.48 14.20
CA GLY A 224 17.05 2.40 14.21
C GLY A 224 17.10 3.34 13.01
N PRO A 225 18.10 4.21 12.96
CA PRO A 225 18.24 5.18 11.87
C PRO A 225 18.47 4.54 10.49
N GLU A 226 18.95 3.30 10.46
CA GLU A 226 19.25 2.55 9.23
C GLU A 226 18.02 1.78 8.69
N SER A 227 16.91 1.74 9.44
CA SER A 227 15.71 0.97 9.06
C SER A 227 15.16 1.37 7.69
N ARG A 228 15.23 2.66 7.37
CA ARG A 228 14.78 3.20 6.08
C ARG A 228 15.62 2.65 4.92
N ASP A 229 16.95 2.68 5.05
CA ASP A 229 17.86 2.21 4.00
C ASP A 229 17.68 0.70 3.78
N VAL A 230 17.46 -0.06 4.86
CA VAL A 230 17.15 -1.49 4.77
C VAL A 230 15.83 -1.73 4.01
N VAL A 231 14.78 -0.95 4.26
CA VAL A 231 13.52 -1.05 3.51
C VAL A 231 13.74 -0.74 2.03
N LEU A 232 14.50 0.29 1.70
CA LEU A 232 14.84 0.67 0.32
C LEU A 232 15.58 -0.46 -0.39
N ASP A 233 16.66 -0.98 0.18
CA ASP A 233 17.46 -2.05 -0.39
C ASP A 233 16.63 -3.32 -0.62
N LEU A 234 15.85 -3.75 0.38
CA LEU A 234 15.00 -4.93 0.27
C LEU A 234 13.89 -4.77 -0.78
N THR A 235 13.29 -3.58 -0.87
CA THR A 235 12.26 -3.28 -1.87
C THR A 235 12.84 -3.32 -3.27
N ARG A 236 13.98 -2.67 -3.49
CA ARG A 236 14.72 -2.71 -4.76
C ARG A 236 15.06 -4.14 -5.15
N ASP A 237 15.71 -4.89 -4.27
CA ASP A 237 16.17 -6.25 -4.55
C ASP A 237 15.00 -7.18 -4.87
N TRP A 238 13.85 -6.99 -4.20
CA TRP A 238 12.63 -7.75 -4.50
C TRP A 238 12.06 -7.42 -5.86
N PHE A 239 11.99 -6.15 -6.23
CA PHE A 239 11.44 -5.73 -7.51
C PHE A 239 12.39 -6.01 -8.68
N GLU A 240 13.71 -5.93 -8.48
CA GLU A 240 14.67 -6.19 -9.53
C GLU A 240 14.93 -7.68 -9.76
N PHE A 241 15.10 -8.46 -8.68
CA PHE A 241 15.63 -9.82 -8.77
C PHE A 241 14.66 -10.90 -8.28
N GLU A 242 13.52 -10.56 -7.69
CA GLU A 242 12.64 -11.49 -6.97
C GLU A 242 13.42 -12.31 -5.90
N GLN A 243 14.52 -11.78 -5.44
CA GLN A 243 15.39 -12.39 -4.45
C GLN A 243 15.73 -11.36 -3.38
N VAL A 244 15.48 -11.74 -2.15
CA VAL A 244 16.14 -11.07 -1.03
C VAL A 244 17.47 -11.78 -0.86
N LEU A 245 18.57 -11.12 -1.18
CA LEU A 245 19.89 -11.56 -0.76
C LEU A 245 19.91 -11.38 0.76
N LEU A 246 19.44 -12.41 1.48
CA LEU A 246 19.71 -12.50 2.91
C LEU A 246 21.21 -12.64 3.05
N THR A 247 21.91 -11.53 3.23
CA THR A 247 23.18 -11.57 3.95
C THR A 247 22.81 -12.13 5.31
N GLU A 248 23.30 -13.34 5.59
CA GLU A 248 23.20 -13.98 6.90
C GLU A 248 23.61 -12.95 7.97
N ALA A 249 22.68 -12.57 8.80
CA ALA A 249 22.83 -11.95 10.08
C ALA A 249 21.78 -10.85 10.29
N TYR A 250 20.66 -11.28 10.85
CA TYR A 250 20.12 -10.48 11.96
C TYR A 250 19.21 -11.40 12.78
#